data_95820231f4732978ce33b939b21b874c
#
_entry.id   95820231f4732978ce33b939b21b874c
#
_cell.length_a   1.000
_cell.length_b   1.000
_cell.length_c   1.000
_cell.angle_alpha   90.00
_cell.angle_beta   90.00
_cell.angle_gamma   90.00
#
_symmetry.space_group_name_H-M   'P 1'
#
loop_
_entity.id
_entity.type
_entity.pdbx_description
1 polymer ?
#
loop_
_entity_poly.entity_id
_entity_poly.type
_entity_poly.pdbx_seq_one_letter_code
_entity_poly.pdbx_strand_id
1 'polypeptide(L)'
;EYRKLLGITTVIIGLGTVFYHYIEGWSWIDAAYFSVITLTTIGYGDFSPATDLGKLFTIGYIIIGVGVILGFVNAVYHHYKTQNKK
;
A
#
# COMPACT_ATOMS: atom_id res chain seq x y z
N GLU A 1 0.01 16.06 -8.66
CA GLU A 1 -0.74 14.81 -8.57
C GLU A 1 0.16 13.65 -8.28
N TYR A 2 1.20 13.52 -9.08
CA TYR A 2 2.18 12.48 -8.86
C TYR A 2 2.79 12.60 -7.46
N ARG A 3 3.12 13.81 -7.07
CA ARG A 3 3.69 14.06 -5.75
C ARG A 3 2.70 13.78 -4.64
N LYS A 4 1.44 14.12 -4.87
CA LYS A 4 0.41 13.85 -3.88
C LYS A 4 0.24 12.34 -3.67
N LEU A 5 0.28 11.59 -4.76
CA LEU A 5 0.17 10.13 -4.66
C LEU A 5 1.33 9.53 -3.89
N LEU A 6 2.54 10.04 -4.11
CA LEU A 6 3.70 9.58 -3.36
C LEU A 6 3.54 9.85 -1.87
N GLY A 7 3.06 11.03 -1.52
CA GLY A 7 2.83 11.38 -0.12
C GLY A 7 1.78 10.49 0.51
N ILE A 8 0.67 10.30 -0.18
CA ILE A 8 -0.42 9.46 0.31
C ILE A 8 0.08 8.03 0.51
N THR A 9 0.81 7.49 -0.45
CA THR A 9 1.34 6.14 -0.35
C THR A 9 2.27 6.00 0.84
N THR A 10 3.15 6.96 1.05
CA THR A 10 4.07 6.94 2.17
C THR A 10 3.33 6.93 3.50
N VAL A 11 2.31 7.78 3.62
CA VAL A 11 1.51 7.84 4.84
C VAL A 11 0.79 6.51 5.08
N ILE A 12 0.22 5.94 4.05
CA ILE A 12 -0.50 4.67 4.17
C ILE A 12 0.44 3.56 4.62
N ILE A 13 1.63 3.50 4.03
CA ILE A 13 2.63 2.50 4.43
C ILE A 13 3.04 2.69 5.88
N GLY A 14 3.24 3.94 6.29
CA GLY A 14 3.59 4.24 7.67
C GLY A 14 2.50 3.81 8.65
N LEU A 15 1.26 4.11 8.33
CA LEU A 15 0.13 3.71 9.17
C LEU A 15 0.03 2.20 9.27
N GLY A 16 0.19 1.51 8.16
CA GLY A 16 0.17 0.05 8.16
C GLY A 16 1.29 -0.54 8.98
N THR A 17 2.48 0.04 8.86
CA THR A 17 3.64 -0.43 9.61
C THR A 17 3.38 -0.35 11.11
N VAL A 18 2.87 0.79 11.58
CA VAL A 18 2.58 0.97 13.00
C VAL A 18 1.48 0.00 13.44
N PHE A 19 0.43 -0.11 12.65
CA PHE A 19 -0.69 -0.97 13.00
C PHE A 19 -0.25 -2.44 13.15
N TYR A 20 0.46 -2.95 12.15
CA TYR A 20 0.87 -4.35 12.18
C TYR A 20 1.89 -4.62 13.26
N HIS A 21 2.76 -3.65 13.52
CA HIS A 21 3.73 -3.80 14.58
C HIS A 21 3.03 -4.04 15.93
N TYR A 22 2.03 -3.24 16.24
CA TYR A 22 1.35 -3.33 17.53
C TYR A 22 0.30 -4.44 17.59
N ILE A 23 -0.42 -4.65 16.51
CA ILE A 23 -1.52 -5.61 16.52
C ILE A 23 -1.03 -7.03 16.30
N GLU A 24 -0.12 -7.24 15.36
CA GLU A 24 0.37 -8.57 15.04
C GLU A 24 1.64 -8.92 15.77
N GLY A 25 2.28 -7.97 16.42
CA GLY A 25 3.51 -8.22 17.14
C GLY A 25 4.74 -8.37 16.25
N TRP A 26 4.66 -7.95 15.02
CA TRP A 26 5.78 -8.04 14.08
C TRP A 26 6.82 -6.97 14.38
N SER A 27 8.07 -7.22 13.97
CA SER A 27 9.10 -6.21 14.05
C SER A 27 8.74 -5.03 13.14
N TRP A 28 9.38 -3.89 13.36
CA TRP A 28 9.13 -2.73 12.51
C TRP A 28 9.43 -3.04 11.04
N ILE A 29 10.51 -3.76 10.81
CA ILE A 29 10.91 -4.10 9.44
C ILE A 29 9.92 -5.06 8.79
N ASP A 30 9.49 -6.08 9.54
CA ASP A 30 8.51 -7.03 9.02
C ASP A 30 7.18 -6.34 8.73
N ALA A 31 6.76 -5.44 9.61
CA ALA A 31 5.51 -4.70 9.42
C ALA A 31 5.61 -3.80 8.19
N ALA A 32 6.73 -3.10 8.03
CA ALA A 32 6.94 -2.25 6.86
C ALA A 32 6.98 -3.09 5.58
N TYR A 33 7.66 -4.21 5.62
CA TYR A 33 7.76 -5.12 4.49
C TYR A 33 6.37 -5.58 4.05
N PHE A 34 5.58 -6.05 5.00
CA PHE A 34 4.24 -6.53 4.68
C PHE A 34 3.37 -5.40 4.12
N SER A 35 3.48 -4.20 4.68
CA SER A 35 2.71 -3.07 4.20
C SER A 35 3.05 -2.76 2.75
N VAL A 36 4.33 -2.76 2.41
CA VAL A 36 4.76 -2.46 1.06
C VAL A 36 4.29 -3.53 0.07
N ILE A 37 4.52 -4.81 0.37
CA ILE A 37 4.13 -5.86 -0.57
C ILE A 37 2.63 -5.97 -0.71
N THR A 38 1.89 -5.60 0.32
CA THR A 38 0.44 -5.62 0.26
C THR A 38 -0.08 -4.46 -0.58
N LEU A 39 0.45 -3.27 -0.31
CA LEU A 39 0.00 -2.07 -1.01
C LEU A 39 0.34 -2.13 -2.49
N THR A 40 1.47 -2.73 -2.84
CA THR A 40 1.88 -2.87 -4.23
C THR A 40 1.30 -4.11 -4.90
N THR A 41 0.45 -4.84 -4.20
CA THR A 41 -0.25 -6.04 -4.68
C THR A 41 0.67 -7.22 -5.01
N ILE A 42 1.91 -7.21 -4.51
CA ILE A 42 2.82 -8.34 -4.71
C ILE A 42 2.36 -9.57 -3.93
N GLY A 43 2.12 -9.37 -2.64
CA GLY A 43 1.55 -10.42 -1.79
C GLY A 43 2.26 -11.76 -1.83
N TYR A 44 3.51 -11.79 -1.39
CA TYR A 44 4.28 -13.03 -1.40
C TYR A 44 3.68 -14.15 -0.55
N GLY A 45 2.94 -13.78 0.50
CA GLY A 45 2.32 -14.79 1.36
C GLY A 45 3.22 -15.30 2.48
N ASP A 46 4.41 -14.76 2.63
CA ASP A 46 5.32 -15.15 3.71
C ASP A 46 4.89 -14.57 5.06
N PHE A 47 4.12 -13.50 5.05
CA PHE A 47 3.50 -12.95 6.25
C PHE A 47 2.02 -12.80 6.00
N SER A 48 1.22 -13.09 7.00
CA SER A 48 -0.21 -12.81 6.94
C SER A 48 -0.72 -12.56 8.34
N PRO A 49 -1.73 -11.68 8.50
CA PRO A 49 -2.26 -11.37 9.82
C PRO A 49 -2.94 -12.59 10.42
N ALA A 50 -2.70 -12.79 11.72
CA ALA A 50 -3.28 -13.92 12.45
C ALA A 50 -4.51 -13.50 13.24
N THR A 51 -4.60 -12.22 13.62
CA THR A 51 -5.72 -11.75 14.42
C THR A 51 -6.88 -11.34 13.54
N ASP A 52 -8.09 -11.42 14.08
CA ASP A 52 -9.27 -10.99 13.34
C ASP A 52 -9.21 -9.50 13.04
N LEU A 53 -8.75 -8.72 13.99
CA LEU A 53 -8.61 -7.27 13.80
C LEU A 53 -7.62 -6.98 12.68
N GLY A 54 -6.49 -7.68 12.66
CA GLY A 54 -5.50 -7.53 11.61
C GLY A 54 -6.07 -7.89 10.24
N LYS A 55 -6.87 -8.96 10.20
CA LYS A 55 -7.48 -9.37 8.94
C LYS A 55 -8.47 -8.34 8.43
N LEU A 56 -9.29 -7.79 9.31
CA LEU A 56 -10.24 -6.75 8.93
C LEU A 56 -9.53 -5.51 8.42
N PHE A 57 -8.49 -5.09 9.13
CA PHE A 57 -7.71 -3.94 8.70
C PHE A 57 -7.07 -4.20 7.33
N THR A 58 -6.58 -5.41 7.13
CA THR A 58 -5.93 -5.76 5.87
C THR A 58 -6.91 -5.71 4.69
N ILE A 59 -8.15 -6.14 4.91
CA ILE A 59 -9.15 -6.05 3.85
C ILE A 59 -9.33 -4.61 3.40
N GLY A 60 -9.52 -3.68 4.35
CA GLY A 60 -9.65 -2.28 4.01
C GLY A 60 -8.38 -1.72 3.41
N TYR A 61 -7.25 -2.15 3.95
CA TYR A 61 -5.94 -1.70 3.51
C TYR A 61 -5.69 -2.08 2.05
N ILE A 62 -6.05 -3.30 1.68
CA ILE A 62 -5.90 -3.77 0.30
C ILE A 62 -6.78 -2.96 -0.64
N ILE A 63 -8.02 -2.70 -0.24
CA ILE A 63 -8.94 -1.92 -1.06
C ILE A 63 -8.38 -0.52 -1.32
N ILE A 64 -7.89 0.12 -0.26
CA ILE A 64 -7.28 1.44 -0.39
C ILE A 64 -6.02 1.36 -1.24
N GLY A 65 -5.20 0.34 -1.02
CA GLY A 65 -3.96 0.16 -1.76
C GLY A 65 -4.19 -0.01 -3.24
N VAL A 66 -5.17 -0.83 -3.60
CA VAL A 66 -5.50 -1.02 -5.01
C VAL A 66 -5.93 0.31 -5.63
N GLY A 67 -6.73 1.09 -4.90
CA GLY A 67 -7.16 2.39 -5.39
C GLY A 67 -5.99 3.33 -5.62
N VAL A 68 -5.02 3.35 -4.69
CA VAL A 68 -3.85 4.20 -4.82
C VAL A 68 -2.99 3.75 -6.01
N ILE A 69 -2.79 2.46 -6.16
CA ILE A 69 -1.99 1.93 -7.28
C ILE A 69 -2.66 2.26 -8.62
N LEU A 70 -3.97 2.11 -8.69
CA LEU A 70 -4.69 2.48 -9.90
C LEU A 70 -4.56 3.96 -10.18
N GLY A 71 -4.54 4.78 -9.14
CA GLY A 71 -4.32 6.21 -9.28
C GLY A 71 -2.95 6.51 -9.85
N PHE A 72 -1.92 5.80 -9.38
CA PHE A 72 -0.58 5.94 -9.91
C PHE A 72 -0.52 5.59 -11.39
N VAL A 73 -1.08 4.45 -11.73
CA VAL A 73 -1.09 3.97 -13.13
C VAL A 73 -1.80 4.99 -14.00
N ASN A 74 -2.94 5.48 -13.54
CA ASN A 74 -3.69 6.46 -14.29
C ASN A 74 -2.93 7.77 -14.48
N ALA A 75 -2.25 8.23 -13.45
CA ALA A 75 -1.45 9.45 -13.52
C ALA A 75 -0.31 9.30 -14.50
N VAL A 76 0.39 8.17 -14.45
CA VAL A 76 1.49 7.90 -15.37
C VAL A 76 0.98 7.80 -16.81
N TYR A 77 -0.14 7.13 -16.99
CA TYR A 77 -0.75 6.98 -18.30
C TYR A 77 -1.12 8.34 -18.89
N HIS A 78 -1.72 9.20 -18.09
CA HIS A 78 -2.09 10.54 -18.54
C HIS A 78 -0.86 11.35 -18.94
N HIS A 79 0.17 11.28 -18.12
CA HIS A 79 1.40 11.99 -18.42
C HIS A 79 2.01 11.51 -19.72
N TYR A 80 2.08 10.20 -19.87
CA TYR A 80 2.62 9.57 -21.07
C TYR A 80 1.81 9.96 -22.31
N LYS A 81 0.50 9.87 -22.19
CA LYS A 81 -0.38 10.18 -23.29
C LYS A 81 -0.26 11.64 -23.71
N THR A 82 -0.16 12.53 -22.75
CA THR A 82 -0.01 13.95 -23.03
C THR A 82 1.27 14.23 -23.80
N GLN A 83 2.37 13.62 -23.35
CA GLN A 83 3.65 13.81 -24.03
C GLN A 83 3.66 13.17 -25.40
N ASN A 84 2.99 12.08 -25.55
CA ASN A 84 2.98 11.33 -26.78
C ASN A 84 2.07 11.94 -27.83
N LYS A 85 1.31 12.89 -27.41
CA LYS A 85 0.30 13.49 -28.26
C LYS A 85 0.85 14.72 -28.98
N LYS A 86 1.62 14.55 -29.93
CA LYS A 86 2.19 15.69 -30.64
C LYS A 86 1.57 16.00 -31.96
#